data_8d72e3eb35523f0387652902b99aed14
#
_entry.id   8d72e3eb35523f0387652902b99aed14
#
_cell.length_a   1.000
_cell.length_b   1.000
_cell.length_c   1.000
_cell.angle_alpha   90.00
_cell.angle_beta   90.00
_cell.angle_gamma   90.00
#
_symmetry.space_group_name_H-M   'P 1'
#
loop_
_entity.id
_entity.type
_entity.pdbx_description
1 polymer ?
#
loop_
_entity_poly.entity_id
_entity_poly.type
_entity_poly.pdbx_seq_one_letter_code
_entity_poly.pdbx_strand_id
1 'polypeptide(L)'
;MQHPELGHVMNEETIRKDMEILKQHNFNAVRISHYPPVNKYLELADEYGLYIIDETGDEAHATEYISHNNDFRQMYLERVRQMVLRDRNHPSVLFWSAGNESGEGHLITEVVAEGKKYDPTRFFMYGGNAYAHPGEDIIGPRYPTPYELEMNTAMVTEAEDPRPSFMDEYLSVAGN
;
A
#
# COMPACT_ATOMS: atom_id res chain seq x y z
N MET A 1 1.72 12.42 -0.70
CA MET A 1 2.24 13.42 -1.65
C MET A 1 2.19 14.78 -0.98
N GLN A 2 3.32 15.48 -0.95
CA GLN A 2 3.41 16.81 -0.36
C GLN A 2 4.33 17.69 -1.21
N HIS A 3 3.90 18.90 -1.46
CA HIS A 3 4.69 19.90 -2.18
C HIS A 3 5.11 21.01 -1.19
N PRO A 4 6.36 21.48 -1.22
CA PRO A 4 6.86 22.46 -0.24
C PRO A 4 6.08 23.80 -0.23
N GLU A 5 5.50 24.19 -1.37
CA GLU A 5 4.73 25.42 -1.49
C GLU A 5 3.21 25.19 -1.55
N LEU A 6 2.77 24.06 -2.12
CA LEU A 6 1.35 23.78 -2.38
C LEU A 6 0.72 22.82 -1.36
N GLY A 7 1.50 22.28 -0.43
CA GLY A 7 1.02 21.32 0.55
C GLY A 7 0.54 20.03 -0.13
N HIS A 8 -0.67 19.59 0.17
CA HIS A 8 -1.26 18.37 -0.42
C HIS A 8 -1.80 18.55 -1.84
N VAL A 9 -1.84 19.78 -2.34
CA VAL A 9 -2.31 20.06 -3.70
C VAL A 9 -1.16 19.88 -4.67
N MET A 10 -1.16 18.76 -5.39
CA MET A 10 -0.14 18.47 -6.40
C MET A 10 -0.62 18.94 -7.78
N ASN A 11 0.24 19.61 -8.51
CA ASN A 11 0.02 19.93 -9.92
C ASN A 11 0.69 18.89 -10.84
N GLU A 12 0.26 18.83 -12.08
CA GLU A 12 0.77 17.86 -13.06
C GLU A 12 2.27 18.03 -13.31
N GLU A 13 2.78 19.25 -13.37
CA GLU A 13 4.20 19.51 -13.60
C GLU A 13 5.09 18.88 -12.53
N THR A 14 4.72 19.05 -11.27
CA THR A 14 5.44 18.44 -10.14
C THR A 14 5.39 16.91 -10.20
N ILE A 15 4.21 16.33 -10.47
CA ILE A 15 4.06 14.88 -10.58
C ILE A 15 4.92 14.32 -11.72
N ARG A 16 4.92 14.97 -12.89
CA ARG A 16 5.79 14.58 -14.02
C ARG A 16 7.25 14.62 -13.63
N LYS A 17 7.67 15.66 -12.93
CA LYS A 17 9.05 15.80 -12.47
C LYS A 17 9.45 14.66 -11.53
N ASP A 18 8.60 14.33 -10.58
CA ASP A 18 8.83 13.20 -9.66
C ASP A 18 8.98 11.88 -10.43
N MET A 19 8.09 11.60 -11.37
CA MET A 19 8.14 10.38 -12.19
C MET A 19 9.37 10.31 -13.07
N GLU A 20 9.79 11.43 -13.66
CA GLU A 20 11.04 11.52 -14.43
C GLU A 20 12.26 11.21 -13.57
N ILE A 21 12.31 11.73 -12.34
CA ILE A 21 13.39 11.46 -11.39
C ILE A 21 13.39 9.97 -11.01
N LEU A 22 12.24 9.39 -10.72
CA LEU A 22 12.11 7.97 -10.43
C LEU A 22 12.66 7.11 -11.59
N LYS A 23 12.24 7.40 -12.81
CA LYS A 23 12.70 6.68 -14.01
C LYS A 23 14.20 6.85 -14.24
N GLN A 24 14.75 8.06 -14.06
CA GLN A 24 16.19 8.33 -14.20
C GLN A 24 17.03 7.55 -13.19
N HIS A 25 16.46 7.23 -12.02
CA HIS A 25 17.11 6.42 -10.99
C HIS A 25 16.74 4.94 -11.07
N ASN A 26 16.15 4.49 -12.18
CA ASN A 26 15.77 3.11 -12.43
C ASN A 26 14.70 2.54 -11.47
N PHE A 27 13.90 3.38 -10.84
CA PHE A 27 12.72 2.91 -10.13
C PHE A 27 11.66 2.48 -11.13
N ASN A 28 11.03 1.33 -10.86
CA ASN A 28 9.95 0.78 -11.68
C ASN A 28 8.63 0.66 -10.92
N ALA A 29 8.63 0.84 -9.61
CA ALA A 29 7.45 0.75 -8.76
C ALA A 29 7.46 1.80 -7.66
N VAL A 30 6.27 2.21 -7.23
CA VAL A 30 6.04 3.14 -6.12
C VAL A 30 4.89 2.62 -5.26
N ARG A 31 5.11 2.52 -3.96
CA ARG A 31 4.02 2.40 -3.00
C ARG A 31 3.53 3.79 -2.62
N ILE A 32 2.23 4.00 -2.73
CA ILE A 32 1.62 5.30 -2.39
C ILE A 32 1.32 5.32 -0.89
N SER A 33 2.20 5.89 -0.13
CA SER A 33 2.07 6.00 1.31
C SER A 33 1.46 7.36 1.71
N HIS A 34 0.45 7.44 2.56
CA HIS A 34 -0.38 6.37 3.08
C HIS A 34 -1.85 6.71 2.81
N TYR A 35 -2.20 7.01 1.59
CA TYR A 35 -3.56 7.37 1.12
C TYR A 35 -3.60 7.36 -0.41
N PRO A 36 -4.76 7.14 -1.02
CA PRO A 36 -4.87 7.12 -2.48
C PRO A 36 -4.39 8.43 -3.12
N PRO A 37 -3.67 8.36 -4.24
CA PRO A 37 -3.11 9.54 -4.89
C PRO A 37 -4.20 10.36 -5.61
N VAL A 38 -3.86 11.53 -6.08
CA VAL A 38 -4.69 12.25 -7.04
C VAL A 38 -4.77 11.48 -8.37
N ASN A 39 -5.90 11.52 -9.06
CA ASN A 39 -6.10 10.74 -10.31
C ASN A 39 -4.99 10.96 -11.33
N LYS A 40 -4.53 12.22 -11.46
CA LYS A 40 -3.44 12.56 -12.39
C LYS A 40 -2.14 11.76 -12.12
N TYR A 41 -1.88 11.37 -10.89
CA TYR A 41 -0.73 10.55 -10.55
C TYR A 41 -0.81 9.15 -11.21
N LEU A 42 -1.98 8.53 -11.18
CA LEU A 42 -2.19 7.22 -11.80
C LEU A 42 -2.17 7.30 -13.33
N GLU A 43 -2.79 8.35 -13.91
CA GLU A 43 -2.72 8.60 -15.35
C GLU A 43 -1.26 8.72 -15.83
N LEU A 44 -0.45 9.45 -15.08
CA LEU A 44 0.97 9.60 -15.40
C LEU A 44 1.78 8.34 -15.12
N ALA A 45 1.43 7.58 -14.08
CA ALA A 45 2.05 6.26 -13.84
C ALA A 45 1.80 5.30 -15.00
N ASP A 46 0.58 5.30 -15.56
CA ASP A 46 0.25 4.55 -16.78
C ASP A 46 1.11 4.99 -17.97
N GLU A 47 1.27 6.32 -18.15
CA GLU A 47 2.07 6.91 -19.25
C GLU A 47 3.56 6.58 -19.12
N TYR A 48 4.12 6.67 -17.91
CA TYR A 48 5.55 6.44 -17.64
C TYR A 48 5.92 4.97 -17.45
N GLY A 49 4.93 4.08 -17.34
CA GLY A 49 5.14 2.66 -17.09
C GLY A 49 5.73 2.39 -15.71
N LEU A 50 5.19 3.05 -14.68
CA LEU A 50 5.52 2.79 -13.29
C LEU A 50 4.45 1.89 -12.67
N TYR A 51 4.84 0.85 -11.97
CA TYR A 51 3.92 0.06 -11.16
C TYR A 51 3.56 0.81 -9.89
N ILE A 52 2.29 0.71 -9.50
CA ILE A 52 1.76 1.36 -8.31
C ILE A 52 1.21 0.32 -7.35
N ILE A 53 1.62 0.41 -6.10
CA ILE A 53 0.93 -0.20 -4.97
C ILE A 53 0.04 0.88 -4.40
N ASP A 54 -1.26 0.80 -4.70
CA ASP A 54 -2.22 1.82 -4.27
C ASP A 54 -2.76 1.46 -2.88
N GLU A 55 -2.76 2.44 -1.98
CA GLU A 55 -3.02 2.23 -0.56
C GLU A 55 -4.23 3.02 -0.07
N THR A 56 -5.06 2.37 0.74
CA THR A 56 -6.19 3.05 1.38
C THR A 56 -5.68 4.08 2.39
N GLY A 57 -6.51 5.07 2.72
CA GLY A 57 -6.18 6.06 3.74
C GLY A 57 -6.35 5.54 5.18
N ASP A 58 -6.12 4.26 5.42
CA ASP A 58 -6.21 3.65 6.74
C ASP A 58 -4.83 3.65 7.40
N GLU A 59 -4.49 4.79 7.97
CA GLU A 59 -3.27 5.06 8.76
C GLU A 59 -3.71 5.51 10.15
N ALA A 60 -3.47 4.68 11.16
CA ALA A 60 -3.88 4.93 12.54
C ALA A 60 -2.76 4.65 13.55
N HIS A 61 -1.54 5.01 13.18
CA HIS A 61 -0.34 4.85 14.00
C HIS A 61 -0.52 5.45 15.38
N ALA A 62 -0.17 4.70 16.43
CA ALA A 62 -0.41 5.02 17.84
C ALA A 62 -1.89 5.08 18.28
N THR A 63 -2.83 4.73 17.40
CA THR A 63 -4.26 4.61 17.70
C THR A 63 -4.85 3.31 17.13
N GLU A 64 -4.04 2.28 17.07
CA GLU A 64 -4.32 1.00 16.39
C GLU A 64 -5.59 0.31 16.92
N TYR A 65 -6.03 0.64 18.16
CA TYR A 65 -7.24 0.09 18.74
C TYR A 65 -8.51 0.34 17.89
N ILE A 66 -8.49 1.36 17.02
CA ILE A 66 -9.63 1.65 16.15
C ILE A 66 -9.88 0.53 15.14
N SER A 67 -8.85 -0.23 14.76
CA SER A 67 -8.99 -1.40 13.87
C SER A 67 -9.75 -2.56 14.51
N HIS A 68 -9.94 -2.54 15.84
CA HIS A 68 -10.76 -3.47 16.60
C HIS A 68 -12.17 -2.94 16.91
N ASN A 69 -12.45 -1.66 16.63
CA ASN A 69 -13.69 -1.02 17.04
C ASN A 69 -14.68 -0.90 15.87
N ASN A 70 -15.80 -1.61 15.99
CA ASN A 70 -16.86 -1.63 14.97
C ASN A 70 -17.50 -0.25 14.68
N ASP A 71 -17.34 0.74 15.55
CA ASP A 71 -17.83 2.09 15.27
C ASP A 71 -17.12 2.70 14.04
N PHE A 72 -15.89 2.26 13.74
CA PHE A 72 -15.11 2.71 12.59
C PHE A 72 -15.29 1.81 11.35
N ARG A 73 -15.99 0.69 11.48
CA ARG A 73 -16.12 -0.33 10.43
C ARG A 73 -16.57 0.25 9.08
N GLN A 74 -17.62 1.04 9.09
CA GLN A 74 -18.14 1.61 7.84
C GLN A 74 -17.11 2.51 7.15
N MET A 75 -16.35 3.29 7.92
CA MET A 75 -15.30 4.17 7.40
C MET A 75 -14.19 3.37 6.72
N TYR A 76 -13.72 2.28 7.35
CA TYR A 76 -12.70 1.39 6.80
C TYR A 76 -13.16 0.78 5.46
N LEU A 77 -14.35 0.19 5.44
CA LEU A 77 -14.88 -0.47 4.25
C LEU A 77 -15.15 0.52 3.10
N GLU A 78 -15.65 1.71 3.42
CA GLU A 78 -15.93 2.72 2.39
C GLU A 78 -14.65 3.27 1.75
N ARG A 79 -13.58 3.44 2.51
CA ARG A 79 -12.28 3.90 1.97
C ARG A 79 -11.73 2.93 0.93
N VAL A 80 -11.64 1.64 1.24
CA VAL A 80 -11.13 0.64 0.28
C VAL A 80 -12.05 0.52 -0.92
N ARG A 81 -13.38 0.57 -0.71
CA ARG A 81 -14.35 0.53 -1.80
C ARG A 81 -14.15 1.68 -2.77
N GLN A 82 -14.03 2.91 -2.26
CA GLN A 82 -13.86 4.11 -3.09
C GLN A 82 -12.54 4.06 -3.86
N MET A 83 -11.44 3.67 -3.22
CA MET A 83 -10.15 3.52 -3.87
C MET A 83 -10.23 2.52 -5.03
N VAL A 84 -10.65 1.29 -4.75
CA VAL A 84 -10.69 0.24 -5.76
C VAL A 84 -11.60 0.58 -6.93
N LEU A 85 -12.81 1.12 -6.65
CA LEU A 85 -13.74 1.51 -7.71
C LEU A 85 -13.21 2.65 -8.59
N ARG A 86 -12.47 3.59 -8.01
CA ARG A 86 -11.88 4.70 -8.73
C ARG A 86 -10.72 4.24 -9.61
N ASP A 87 -9.84 3.38 -9.07
CA ASP A 87 -8.49 3.19 -9.60
C ASP A 87 -8.28 1.85 -10.32
N ARG A 88 -9.20 0.89 -10.21
CA ARG A 88 -9.05 -0.47 -10.78
C ARG A 88 -8.85 -0.51 -12.30
N ASN A 89 -9.17 0.55 -13.03
CA ASN A 89 -8.98 0.61 -14.48
C ASN A 89 -7.60 1.12 -14.90
N HIS A 90 -6.74 1.49 -13.95
CA HIS A 90 -5.37 1.89 -14.23
C HIS A 90 -4.46 0.65 -14.35
N PRO A 91 -3.82 0.41 -15.51
CA PRO A 91 -2.93 -0.72 -15.68
C PRO A 91 -1.65 -0.61 -14.85
N SER A 92 -1.27 0.59 -14.41
CA SER A 92 -0.16 0.81 -13.49
C SER A 92 -0.39 0.21 -12.11
N VAL A 93 -1.64 0.12 -11.64
CA VAL A 93 -1.95 -0.47 -10.33
C VAL A 93 -1.66 -1.96 -10.36
N LEU A 94 -0.60 -2.36 -9.66
CA LEU A 94 -0.13 -3.75 -9.63
C LEU A 94 -0.90 -4.57 -8.60
N PHE A 95 -1.02 -4.06 -7.39
CA PHE A 95 -1.82 -4.63 -6.29
C PHE A 95 -2.23 -3.54 -5.29
N TRP A 96 -3.08 -3.91 -4.35
CA TRP A 96 -3.71 -3.02 -3.39
C TRP A 96 -3.09 -3.17 -2.01
N SER A 97 -3.01 -2.08 -1.27
CA SER A 97 -2.67 -2.07 0.15
C SER A 97 -3.90 -1.67 0.99
N ALA A 98 -4.23 -2.50 1.96
CA ALA A 98 -5.38 -2.33 2.84
C ALA A 98 -5.16 -1.29 3.96
N GLY A 99 -4.02 -0.63 3.98
CA GLY A 99 -3.64 0.39 4.96
C GLY A 99 -2.22 0.23 5.47
N ASN A 100 -1.88 1.06 6.43
CA ASN A 100 -0.56 1.11 7.04
C ASN A 100 -0.64 1.25 8.55
N GLU A 101 0.17 0.50 9.30
CA GLU A 101 0.41 0.63 10.74
C GLU A 101 -0.83 0.97 11.60
N SER A 102 -1.97 0.38 11.25
CA SER A 102 -3.26 0.61 11.92
C SER A 102 -3.65 -0.54 12.87
N GLY A 103 -2.66 -1.33 13.30
CA GLY A 103 -2.84 -2.47 14.18
C GLY A 103 -3.33 -3.73 13.47
N GLU A 104 -3.70 -4.73 14.28
CA GLU A 104 -4.04 -6.07 13.82
C GLU A 104 -5.54 -6.40 14.03
N GLY A 105 -6.38 -5.38 14.03
CA GLY A 105 -7.81 -5.55 14.26
C GLY A 105 -8.51 -6.28 13.13
N HIS A 106 -9.65 -6.90 13.46
CA HIS A 106 -10.47 -7.63 12.51
C HIS A 106 -10.94 -6.77 11.32
N LEU A 107 -10.99 -5.44 11.50
CA LEU A 107 -11.38 -4.53 10.42
C LEU A 107 -10.39 -4.57 9.24
N ILE A 108 -9.11 -4.83 9.48
CA ILE A 108 -8.12 -4.96 8.40
C ILE A 108 -8.46 -6.17 7.51
N THR A 109 -8.77 -7.32 8.13
CA THR A 109 -9.23 -8.50 7.38
C THR A 109 -10.51 -8.21 6.59
N GLU A 110 -11.43 -7.43 7.15
CA GLU A 110 -12.65 -7.03 6.46
C GLU A 110 -12.38 -6.07 5.30
N VAL A 111 -11.41 -5.16 5.43
CA VAL A 111 -10.97 -4.25 4.34
C VAL A 111 -10.45 -5.06 3.15
N VAL A 112 -9.58 -6.04 3.40
CA VAL A 112 -9.08 -6.94 2.35
C VAL A 112 -10.25 -7.67 1.67
N ALA A 113 -11.13 -8.26 2.45
CA ALA A 113 -12.29 -9.00 1.94
C ALA A 113 -13.25 -8.09 1.14
N GLU A 114 -13.46 -6.87 1.59
CA GLU A 114 -14.28 -5.89 0.89
C GLU A 114 -13.66 -5.46 -0.44
N GLY A 115 -12.36 -5.12 -0.44
CA GLY A 115 -11.64 -4.74 -1.64
C GLY A 115 -11.69 -5.80 -2.73
N LYS A 116 -11.51 -7.06 -2.36
CA LYS A 116 -11.59 -8.22 -3.29
C LYS A 116 -12.97 -8.39 -3.95
N LYS A 117 -14.04 -7.88 -3.38
CA LYS A 117 -15.37 -7.89 -4.03
C LYS A 117 -15.40 -6.98 -5.26
N TYR A 118 -14.63 -5.89 -5.25
CA TYR A 118 -14.62 -4.90 -6.32
C TYR A 118 -13.50 -5.11 -7.34
N ASP A 119 -12.41 -5.77 -6.91
CA ASP A 119 -11.35 -6.24 -7.80
C ASP A 119 -10.83 -7.61 -7.34
N PRO A 120 -11.39 -8.70 -7.87
CA PRO A 120 -10.92 -10.05 -7.59
C PRO A 120 -9.67 -10.45 -8.39
N THR A 121 -9.13 -9.56 -9.22
CA THR A 121 -8.04 -9.87 -10.14
C THR A 121 -6.67 -9.49 -9.62
N ARG A 122 -6.60 -8.54 -8.68
CA ARG A 122 -5.36 -8.07 -8.07
C ARG A 122 -5.23 -8.53 -6.63
N PHE A 123 -4.01 -8.69 -6.21
CA PHE A 123 -3.64 -9.07 -4.85
C PHE A 123 -3.85 -7.92 -3.86
N PHE A 124 -4.02 -8.30 -2.60
CA PHE A 124 -4.08 -7.38 -1.47
C PHE A 124 -2.97 -7.69 -0.47
N MET A 125 -2.33 -6.65 0.02
CA MET A 125 -1.43 -6.66 1.16
C MET A 125 -1.92 -5.69 2.24
N TYR A 126 -1.30 -5.74 3.40
CA TYR A 126 -1.42 -4.74 4.44
C TYR A 126 -0.02 -4.34 4.94
N GLY A 127 0.25 -3.04 4.98
CA GLY A 127 1.52 -2.49 5.45
C GLY A 127 1.54 -2.39 6.98
N GLY A 128 1.90 -3.43 7.68
CA GLY A 128 1.88 -3.38 9.15
C GLY A 128 2.55 -4.55 9.84
N ASN A 129 2.39 -5.74 9.33
CA ASN A 129 2.91 -6.92 9.98
C ASN A 129 3.36 -8.01 9.02
N ALA A 130 4.49 -8.60 9.33
CA ALA A 130 5.06 -9.69 8.54
C ALA A 130 4.21 -10.98 8.56
N TYR A 131 3.29 -11.10 9.50
CA TYR A 131 2.57 -12.36 9.77
C TYR A 131 1.10 -12.33 9.37
N ALA A 132 0.81 -11.56 8.33
CA ALA A 132 -0.37 -11.68 7.52
C ALA A 132 -1.72 -11.81 8.23
N HIS A 133 -2.52 -10.80 8.06
CA HIS A 133 -3.95 -10.93 8.30
C HIS A 133 -4.57 -12.00 7.40
N PRO A 134 -5.59 -12.73 7.90
CA PRO A 134 -6.31 -13.67 7.06
C PRO A 134 -6.83 -13.02 5.80
N GLY A 135 -6.57 -13.65 4.66
CA GLY A 135 -7.03 -13.19 3.36
C GLY A 135 -6.08 -12.29 2.59
N GLU A 136 -4.97 -11.85 3.16
CA GLU A 136 -3.91 -11.20 2.41
C GLU A 136 -3.24 -12.19 1.44
N ASP A 137 -2.82 -11.67 0.29
CA ASP A 137 -2.17 -12.46 -0.76
C ASP A 137 -0.65 -12.28 -0.76
N ILE A 138 -0.15 -11.23 -0.12
CA ILE A 138 1.25 -10.84 -0.06
C ILE A 138 1.63 -10.57 1.38
N ILE A 139 2.80 -11.05 1.80
CA ILE A 139 3.35 -10.84 3.14
C ILE A 139 4.45 -9.79 3.04
N GLY A 140 4.44 -8.77 3.90
CA GLY A 140 5.40 -7.69 3.87
C GLY A 140 6.23 -7.55 5.15
N PRO A 141 7.51 -7.96 5.16
CA PRO A 141 8.42 -7.53 6.23
C PRO A 141 8.73 -6.04 6.06
N ARG A 142 8.72 -5.31 7.19
CA ARG A 142 9.01 -3.89 7.25
C ARG A 142 10.37 -3.66 7.89
N TYR A 143 11.19 -2.82 7.27
CA TYR A 143 12.55 -2.50 7.71
C TYR A 143 13.41 -3.70 8.14
N PRO A 144 13.32 -4.86 7.49
CA PRO A 144 14.08 -6.01 7.91
C PRO A 144 15.57 -5.78 7.68
N THR A 145 16.39 -6.23 8.62
CA THR A 145 17.80 -6.46 8.35
C THR A 145 17.96 -7.60 7.33
N PRO A 146 19.09 -7.71 6.64
CA PRO A 146 19.33 -8.85 5.74
C PRO A 146 19.11 -10.22 6.41
N TYR A 147 19.50 -10.33 7.68
CA TYR A 147 19.29 -11.56 8.46
C TYR A 147 17.80 -11.84 8.72
N GLU A 148 17.03 -10.83 9.14
CA GLU A 148 15.59 -10.96 9.34
C GLU A 148 14.85 -11.28 8.05
N LEU A 149 15.27 -10.69 6.92
CA LEU A 149 14.69 -11.01 5.63
C LEU A 149 14.94 -12.47 5.24
N GLU A 150 16.15 -12.97 5.47
CA GLU A 150 16.50 -14.39 5.23
C GLU A 150 15.66 -15.30 6.14
N MET A 151 15.56 -14.99 7.43
CA MET A 151 14.79 -15.75 8.40
C MET A 151 13.30 -15.74 8.09
N ASN A 152 12.73 -14.58 7.75
CA ASN A 152 11.32 -14.47 7.39
C ASN A 152 11.01 -15.29 6.13
N THR A 153 11.89 -15.28 5.14
CA THR A 153 11.74 -16.09 3.93
C THR A 153 11.80 -17.57 4.27
N ALA A 154 12.73 -17.99 5.15
CA ALA A 154 12.83 -19.38 5.60
C ALA A 154 11.56 -19.81 6.37
N MET A 155 11.07 -18.97 7.28
CA MET A 155 9.85 -19.26 8.06
C MET A 155 8.62 -19.43 7.16
N VAL A 156 8.45 -18.56 6.16
CA VAL A 156 7.35 -18.68 5.18
C VAL A 156 7.49 -19.98 4.37
N THR A 157 8.70 -20.32 3.97
CA THR A 157 8.99 -21.55 3.23
C THR A 157 8.73 -22.80 4.09
N GLU A 158 9.16 -22.79 5.34
CA GLU A 158 8.97 -23.90 6.29
C GLU A 158 7.48 -24.08 6.68
N ALA A 159 6.74 -22.97 6.75
CA ALA A 159 5.30 -23.00 7.01
C ALA A 159 4.47 -23.43 5.79
N GLU A 160 5.11 -23.72 4.67
CA GLU A 160 4.43 -24.03 3.39
C GLU A 160 3.45 -22.93 2.95
N ASP A 161 3.70 -21.68 3.35
CA ASP A 161 2.90 -20.53 2.93
C ASP A 161 3.29 -20.12 1.50
N PRO A 162 2.41 -20.27 0.52
CA PRO A 162 2.74 -20.00 -0.88
C PRO A 162 2.74 -18.50 -1.22
N ARG A 163 2.41 -17.63 -0.25
CA ARG A 163 2.30 -16.20 -0.52
C ARG A 163 3.67 -15.58 -0.77
N PRO A 164 3.79 -14.69 -1.78
CA PRO A 164 5.03 -13.97 -2.01
C PRO A 164 5.32 -13.00 -0.87
N SER A 165 6.61 -12.78 -0.63
CA SER A 165 7.08 -11.73 0.29
C SER A 165 7.41 -10.46 -0.49
N PHE A 166 6.94 -9.33 0.02
CA PHE A 166 7.22 -7.99 -0.52
C PHE A 166 7.64 -7.06 0.62
N MET A 167 8.87 -6.58 0.60
CA MET A 167 9.35 -5.60 1.58
C MET A 167 8.71 -4.25 1.27
N ASP A 168 7.71 -3.89 2.05
CA ASP A 168 6.87 -2.71 1.81
C ASP A 168 7.54 -1.40 2.20
N GLU A 169 8.44 -1.44 3.18
CA GLU A 169 9.25 -0.29 3.58
C GLU A 169 10.69 -0.69 3.93
N TYR A 170 11.64 0.13 3.46
CA TYR A 170 13.06 -0.02 3.75
C TYR A 170 13.73 1.36 3.72
N LEU A 171 14.85 1.52 4.44
CA LEU A 171 15.67 2.73 4.43
C LEU A 171 14.85 4.02 4.70
N SER A 172 14.22 4.08 5.87
CA SER A 172 13.55 5.32 6.28
C SER A 172 14.55 6.46 6.41
N VAL A 173 14.33 7.52 5.62
CA VAL A 173 15.13 8.75 5.69
C VAL A 173 14.23 9.88 6.13
N ALA A 174 14.48 10.43 7.31
CA ALA A 174 13.85 11.67 7.72
C ALA A 174 14.44 12.81 6.87
N GLY A 175 13.63 13.38 5.98
CA GLY A 175 14.00 14.57 5.24
C GLY A 175 14.22 15.78 6.16
N ASN A 176 15.18 16.63 5.85
CA ASN A 176 15.41 17.90 6.52
C ASN A 176 14.64 19.02 5.82
#